data_98957c1d231acca1d691867331234ff8
#
_entry.id   98957c1d231acca1d691867331234ff8
#
_cell.length_a   1.000
_cell.length_b   1.000
_cell.length_c   1.000
_cell.angle_alpha   90.00
_cell.angle_beta   90.00
_cell.angle_gamma   90.00
#
_symmetry.space_group_name_H-M   'P 1'
#
loop_
_entity.id
_entity.type
_entity.pdbx_description
1 polymer ?
#
loop_
_entity_poly.entity_id
_entity_poly.type
_entity_poly.pdbx_seq_one_letter_code
_entity_poly.pdbx_strand_id
1 'polypeptide(L)'
;MSVKDIAQHLTALGYDISRQEIIAVPEIAVEYLSHRYGTARCFVIGDHNLDACFTQHGHQVTREEVSVDAVVIGLSRWAYFGEIDIARRLVEAGAEPVALNRDPTCPDSSVLRIGAGPVVAALESVISCPVTLVGKPSAEFFYSALRRTGFRSEETIMLGDSLKVDIFGAARAGLRTILVRSGASSNEPLTPECDWELESIAELPSWYLENFPQ
;
A
#
# COMPACT_ATOMS: atom_id res chain seq x y z
N MET A 1 8.01 2.81 -7.98
CA MET A 1 7.87 2.11 -9.30
C MET A 1 6.43 2.21 -9.75
N SER A 2 6.18 2.45 -11.04
CA SER A 2 4.84 2.36 -11.62
C SER A 2 4.42 0.88 -11.79
N VAL A 3 3.12 0.61 -11.99
CA VAL A 3 2.63 -0.76 -12.33
C VAL A 3 3.33 -1.30 -13.57
N LYS A 4 3.62 -0.41 -14.55
CA LYS A 4 4.38 -0.79 -15.75
C LYS A 4 5.80 -1.28 -15.40
N ASP A 5 6.49 -0.58 -14.51
CA ASP A 5 7.85 -0.96 -14.10
C ASP A 5 7.85 -2.28 -13.33
N ILE A 6 6.83 -2.49 -12.47
CA ILE A 6 6.64 -3.74 -11.72
C ILE A 6 6.42 -4.90 -12.69
N ALA A 7 5.51 -4.75 -13.67
CA ALA A 7 5.23 -5.77 -14.67
C ALA A 7 6.49 -6.12 -15.48
N GLN A 8 7.24 -5.12 -15.93
CA GLN A 8 8.49 -5.33 -16.67
C GLN A 8 9.54 -6.06 -15.83
N HIS A 9 9.66 -5.70 -14.56
CA HIS A 9 10.59 -6.36 -13.64
C HIS A 9 10.22 -7.83 -13.42
N LEU A 10 8.94 -8.13 -13.17
CA LEU A 10 8.45 -9.51 -13.00
C LEU A 10 8.62 -10.33 -14.28
N THR A 11 8.34 -9.76 -15.45
CA THR A 11 8.59 -10.42 -16.75
C THR A 11 10.08 -10.73 -16.94
N ALA A 12 10.96 -9.82 -16.56
CA ALA A 12 12.42 -10.05 -16.63
C ALA A 12 12.89 -11.17 -15.68
N LEU A 13 12.14 -11.44 -14.59
CA LEU A 13 12.37 -12.57 -13.70
C LEU A 13 11.71 -13.88 -14.17
N GLY A 14 11.04 -13.87 -15.34
CA GLY A 14 10.42 -15.04 -15.93
C GLY A 14 8.96 -15.27 -15.53
N TYR A 15 8.31 -14.35 -14.86
CA TYR A 15 6.88 -14.43 -14.54
C TYR A 15 6.05 -13.91 -15.72
N ASP A 16 5.08 -14.72 -16.18
CA ASP A 16 4.07 -14.30 -17.14
C ASP A 16 2.92 -13.65 -16.39
N ILE A 17 3.02 -12.33 -16.18
CA ILE A 17 2.05 -11.55 -15.42
C ILE A 17 1.61 -10.32 -16.21
N SER A 18 0.32 -10.12 -16.30
CA SER A 18 -0.28 -8.94 -16.92
C SER A 18 -0.34 -7.75 -15.95
N ARG A 19 -0.44 -6.54 -16.48
CA ARG A 19 -0.62 -5.32 -15.65
C ARG A 19 -1.89 -5.34 -14.81
N GLN A 20 -2.93 -6.04 -15.25
CA GLN A 20 -4.22 -6.15 -14.57
C GLN A 20 -4.13 -7.01 -13.30
N GLU A 21 -3.15 -7.91 -13.24
CA GLU A 21 -2.89 -8.77 -12.08
C GLU A 21 -2.03 -8.08 -11.01
N ILE A 22 -1.59 -6.85 -11.27
CA ILE A 22 -0.78 -6.06 -10.34
C ILE A 22 -1.64 -5.00 -9.67
N ILE A 23 -1.70 -5.03 -8.35
CA ILE A 23 -2.37 -4.03 -7.53
C ILE A 23 -1.32 -3.24 -6.78
N ALA A 24 -1.17 -1.97 -7.13
CA ALA A 24 -0.18 -1.08 -6.54
C ALA A 24 -0.86 -0.02 -5.67
N VAL A 25 -0.28 0.25 -4.49
CA VAL A 25 -0.84 1.21 -3.52
C VAL A 25 -1.09 2.60 -4.09
N PRO A 26 -0.24 3.17 -4.98
CA PRO A 26 -0.55 4.45 -5.61
C PRO A 26 -1.87 4.47 -6.37
N GLU A 27 -2.23 3.38 -7.06
CA GLU A 27 -3.50 3.29 -7.78
C GLU A 27 -4.70 3.19 -6.82
N ILE A 28 -4.53 2.52 -5.67
CA ILE A 28 -5.56 2.47 -4.62
C ILE A 28 -5.79 3.86 -4.02
N ALA A 29 -4.72 4.63 -3.80
CA ALA A 29 -4.85 6.01 -3.33
C ALA A 29 -5.60 6.90 -4.34
N VAL A 30 -5.32 6.71 -5.64
CA VAL A 30 -6.05 7.37 -6.73
C VAL A 30 -7.53 6.99 -6.69
N GLU A 31 -7.87 5.70 -6.59
CA GLU A 31 -9.26 5.23 -6.49
C GLU A 31 -9.97 5.82 -5.27
N TYR A 32 -9.32 5.77 -4.12
CA TYR A 32 -9.84 6.33 -2.87
C TYR A 32 -10.20 7.80 -3.02
N LEU A 33 -9.29 8.61 -3.55
CA LEU A 33 -9.52 10.04 -3.75
C LEU A 33 -10.55 10.31 -4.85
N SER A 34 -10.57 9.51 -5.91
CA SER A 34 -11.58 9.62 -6.97
C SER A 34 -13.00 9.37 -6.46
N HIS A 35 -13.18 8.37 -5.61
CA HIS A 35 -14.47 8.10 -4.99
C HIS A 35 -14.93 9.23 -4.06
N ARG A 36 -13.99 9.88 -3.38
CA ARG A 36 -14.29 10.89 -2.37
C ARG A 36 -14.48 12.29 -2.95
N TYR A 37 -13.69 12.66 -3.97
CA TYR A 37 -13.60 14.02 -4.51
C TYR A 37 -13.88 14.12 -6.01
N GLY A 38 -14.01 13.00 -6.72
CA GLY A 38 -13.95 13.00 -8.17
C GLY A 38 -12.53 13.31 -8.66
N THR A 39 -12.29 14.56 -9.02
CA THR A 39 -10.93 15.06 -9.28
C THR A 39 -10.42 15.82 -8.06
N ALA A 40 -9.35 15.34 -7.45
CA ALA A 40 -8.72 15.96 -6.29
C ALA A 40 -7.50 16.77 -6.69
N ARG A 41 -7.25 17.89 -6.00
CA ARG A 41 -5.96 18.56 -5.97
C ARG A 41 -5.19 18.04 -4.76
N CYS A 42 -3.97 17.55 -4.98
CA CYS A 42 -3.15 16.88 -3.98
C CYS A 42 -1.81 17.58 -3.79
N PHE A 43 -1.46 17.87 -2.53
CA PHE A 43 -0.08 18.14 -2.15
C PHE A 43 0.59 16.79 -1.90
N VAL A 44 1.64 16.47 -2.65
CA VAL A 44 2.26 15.13 -2.61
C VAL A 44 3.65 15.19 -2.00
N ILE A 45 3.88 14.44 -0.91
CA ILE A 45 5.22 14.12 -0.40
C ILE A 45 5.56 12.73 -0.93
N GLY A 46 6.34 12.65 -2.01
CA GLY A 46 6.63 11.40 -2.70
C GLY A 46 7.59 11.60 -3.87
N ASP A 47 7.89 10.54 -4.59
CA ASP A 47 8.70 10.59 -5.80
C ASP A 47 7.89 11.00 -7.05
N HIS A 48 8.58 11.30 -8.15
CA HIS A 48 7.93 11.69 -9.42
C HIS A 48 7.03 10.61 -10.02
N ASN A 49 7.24 9.31 -9.70
CA ASN A 49 6.37 8.25 -10.18
C ASN A 49 4.99 8.33 -9.51
N LEU A 50 4.96 8.77 -8.25
CA LEU A 50 3.71 9.01 -7.54
C LEU A 50 2.96 10.20 -8.17
N ASP A 51 3.66 11.32 -8.44
CA ASP A 51 3.08 12.46 -9.13
C ASP A 51 2.48 12.07 -10.50
N ALA A 52 3.24 11.28 -11.28
CA ALA A 52 2.78 10.79 -12.58
C ALA A 52 1.55 9.89 -12.48
N CYS A 53 1.49 9.00 -11.48
CA CYS A 53 0.33 8.13 -11.25
C CYS A 53 -0.94 8.95 -11.02
N PHE A 54 -0.88 9.95 -10.12
CA PHE A 54 -2.02 10.81 -9.82
C PHE A 54 -2.47 11.63 -11.03
N THR A 55 -1.51 12.24 -11.74
CA THR A 55 -1.80 13.08 -12.91
C THR A 55 -2.40 12.28 -14.06
N GLN A 56 -1.91 11.05 -14.31
CA GLN A 56 -2.45 10.17 -15.35
C GLN A 56 -3.91 9.77 -15.11
N HIS A 57 -4.34 9.77 -13.85
CA HIS A 57 -5.72 9.47 -13.46
C HIS A 57 -6.59 10.74 -13.24
N GLY A 58 -6.12 11.89 -13.69
CA GLY A 58 -6.90 13.14 -13.70
C GLY A 58 -6.84 13.98 -12.43
N HIS A 59 -6.06 13.58 -11.41
CA HIS A 59 -5.84 14.42 -10.25
C HIS A 59 -4.81 15.51 -10.53
N GLN A 60 -4.92 16.63 -9.81
CA GLN A 60 -3.95 17.71 -9.86
C GLN A 60 -2.91 17.53 -8.77
N VAL A 61 -1.63 17.58 -9.12
CA VAL A 61 -0.53 17.49 -8.16
C VAL A 61 0.15 18.84 -8.02
N THR A 62 0.43 19.24 -6.78
CA THR A 62 1.18 20.45 -6.46
C THR A 62 2.22 20.19 -5.38
N ARG A 63 3.26 21.00 -5.38
CA ARG A 63 4.28 21.10 -4.32
C ARG A 63 4.23 22.47 -3.64
N GLU A 64 3.31 23.32 -4.08
CA GLU A 64 3.14 24.67 -3.54
C GLU A 64 2.10 24.69 -2.42
N GLU A 65 2.22 25.63 -1.51
CA GLU A 65 1.26 25.89 -0.43
C GLU A 65 0.03 26.62 -0.99
N VAL A 66 -0.85 25.85 -1.60
CA VAL A 66 -2.13 26.33 -2.13
C VAL A 66 -3.25 25.42 -1.59
N SER A 67 -4.50 25.88 -1.64
CA SER A 67 -5.63 25.06 -1.21
C SER A 67 -5.67 23.73 -1.97
N VAL A 68 -5.73 22.61 -1.24
CA VAL A 68 -5.77 21.25 -1.77
C VAL A 68 -6.85 20.43 -1.06
N ASP A 69 -7.31 19.36 -1.70
CA ASP A 69 -8.28 18.43 -1.11
C ASP A 69 -7.58 17.39 -0.21
N ALA A 70 -6.36 17.00 -0.58
CA ALA A 70 -5.61 16.00 0.15
C ALA A 70 -4.10 16.30 0.22
N VAL A 71 -3.49 15.88 1.33
CA VAL A 71 -2.04 15.73 1.50
C VAL A 71 -1.71 14.27 1.39
N VAL A 72 -0.98 13.87 0.34
CA VAL A 72 -0.64 12.48 0.06
C VAL A 72 0.81 12.20 0.42
N ILE A 73 1.04 11.18 1.24
CA ILE A 73 2.37 10.79 1.70
C ILE A 73 2.71 9.41 1.15
N GLY A 74 3.72 9.36 0.30
CA GLY A 74 4.33 8.15 -0.21
C GLY A 74 5.82 8.07 0.09
N LEU A 75 6.50 7.14 -0.57
CA LEU A 75 7.95 7.05 -0.44
C LEU A 75 8.62 8.27 -1.08
N SER A 76 9.39 9.01 -0.26
CA SER A 76 10.23 10.12 -0.71
C SER A 76 11.65 9.90 -0.23
N ARG A 77 12.62 10.00 -1.15
CA ARG A 77 14.04 9.93 -0.80
C ARG A 77 14.56 11.24 -0.21
N TRP A 78 13.82 12.34 -0.40
CA TRP A 78 14.26 13.69 -0.13
C TRP A 78 13.23 14.50 0.67
N ALA A 79 12.33 13.83 1.41
CA ALA A 79 11.41 14.52 2.30
C ALA A 79 12.19 15.39 3.31
N TYR A 80 11.78 16.63 3.47
CA TYR A 80 12.40 17.54 4.41
C TYR A 80 11.33 18.22 5.30
N PHE A 81 11.76 18.77 6.42
CA PHE A 81 10.83 19.36 7.40
C PHE A 81 9.94 20.48 6.83
N GLY A 82 10.41 21.22 5.83
CA GLY A 82 9.59 22.25 5.18
C GLY A 82 8.36 21.70 4.48
N GLU A 83 8.46 20.52 3.83
CA GLU A 83 7.28 19.86 3.24
C GLU A 83 6.30 19.38 4.32
N ILE A 84 6.81 18.88 5.45
CA ILE A 84 5.96 18.45 6.58
C ILE A 84 5.24 19.66 7.18
N ASP A 85 5.91 20.83 7.29
CA ASP A 85 5.30 22.05 7.82
C ASP A 85 4.24 22.63 6.86
N ILE A 86 4.46 22.57 5.55
CA ILE A 86 3.43 22.90 4.55
C ILE A 86 2.25 21.93 4.67
N ALA A 87 2.52 20.62 4.72
CA ALA A 87 1.51 19.58 4.87
C ALA A 87 0.65 19.80 6.13
N ARG A 88 1.27 20.13 7.27
CA ARG A 88 0.56 20.47 8.51
C ARG A 88 -0.43 21.62 8.30
N ARG A 89 0.02 22.73 7.71
CA ARG A 89 -0.85 23.89 7.47
C ARG A 89 -2.00 23.57 6.51
N LEU A 90 -1.74 22.76 5.48
CA LEU A 90 -2.78 22.33 4.55
C LEU A 90 -3.81 21.42 5.23
N VAL A 91 -3.38 20.52 6.11
CA VAL A 91 -4.28 19.68 6.93
C VAL A 91 -5.09 20.52 7.90
N GLU A 92 -4.50 21.50 8.57
CA GLU A 92 -5.20 22.46 9.44
C GLU A 92 -6.21 23.31 8.65
N ALA A 93 -5.95 23.58 7.36
CA ALA A 93 -6.86 24.25 6.45
C ALA A 93 -7.98 23.34 5.90
N GLY A 94 -8.01 22.06 6.28
CA GLY A 94 -9.06 21.09 5.94
C GLY A 94 -8.70 20.04 4.91
N ALA A 95 -7.44 19.98 4.43
CA ALA A 95 -7.00 18.92 3.53
C ALA A 95 -6.94 17.57 4.26
N GLU A 96 -7.38 16.49 3.60
CA GLU A 96 -7.32 15.14 4.16
C GLU A 96 -5.89 14.58 4.09
N PRO A 97 -5.27 14.18 5.22
CA PRO A 97 -3.98 13.52 5.19
C PRO A 97 -4.14 12.03 4.85
N VAL A 98 -3.48 11.61 3.76
CA VAL A 98 -3.54 10.24 3.22
C VAL A 98 -2.12 9.67 3.10
N ALA A 99 -1.88 8.51 3.71
CA ALA A 99 -0.63 7.78 3.63
C ALA A 99 -0.77 6.52 2.77
N LEU A 100 0.20 6.28 1.90
CA LEU A 100 0.26 5.08 1.08
C LEU A 100 0.68 3.86 1.90
N ASN A 101 1.65 4.02 2.80
CA ASN A 101 2.09 3.00 3.75
C ASN A 101 2.70 3.65 5.00
N ARG A 102 3.00 2.81 6.00
CA ARG A 102 3.64 3.22 7.25
C ARG A 102 4.96 2.48 7.50
N ASP A 103 5.56 1.93 6.45
CA ASP A 103 6.77 1.14 6.58
C ASP A 103 7.91 2.03 7.12
N PRO A 104 8.59 1.62 8.20
CA PRO A 104 9.68 2.39 8.77
C PRO A 104 10.88 2.45 7.83
N THR A 105 11.07 1.38 7.07
CA THR A 105 12.17 1.23 6.12
C THR A 105 11.68 0.58 4.83
N CYS A 106 12.44 0.76 3.74
CA CYS A 106 12.22 0.06 2.49
C CYS A 106 13.55 -0.46 1.93
N PRO A 107 13.59 -1.65 1.31
CA PRO A 107 14.75 -2.14 0.58
C PRO A 107 15.08 -1.24 -0.62
N ASP A 108 16.36 -0.93 -0.81
CA ASP A 108 16.89 -0.27 -1.99
C ASP A 108 18.20 -0.95 -2.39
N SER A 109 18.12 -1.89 -3.32
CA SER A 109 19.24 -2.77 -3.71
C SER A 109 19.78 -3.55 -2.51
N SER A 110 20.99 -3.24 -2.04
CA SER A 110 21.65 -3.89 -0.91
C SER A 110 21.53 -3.11 0.41
N VAL A 111 20.81 -1.98 0.42
CA VAL A 111 20.72 -1.08 1.58
C VAL A 111 19.29 -0.92 2.03
N LEU A 112 19.07 -0.95 3.34
CA LEU A 112 17.79 -0.59 3.94
C LEU A 112 17.72 0.94 4.10
N ARG A 113 16.73 1.57 3.46
CA ARG A 113 16.50 3.02 3.55
C ARG A 113 15.27 3.36 4.39
N ILE A 114 15.17 4.62 4.77
CA ILE A 114 13.97 5.14 5.45
C ILE A 114 12.77 5.02 4.50
N GLY A 115 11.68 4.45 5.03
CA GLY A 115 10.38 4.33 4.35
C GLY A 115 9.51 5.58 4.53
N ALA A 116 8.22 5.48 4.16
CA ALA A 116 7.26 6.58 4.34
C ALA A 116 6.80 6.75 5.80
N GLY A 117 6.87 5.69 6.62
CA GLY A 117 6.39 5.69 8.01
C GLY A 117 6.93 6.83 8.87
N PRO A 118 8.24 7.13 8.88
CA PRO A 118 8.80 8.26 9.61
C PRO A 118 8.24 9.63 9.19
N VAL A 119 7.95 9.83 7.90
CA VAL A 119 7.32 11.07 7.41
C VAL A 119 5.89 11.18 7.90
N VAL A 120 5.13 10.07 7.85
CA VAL A 120 3.77 9.99 8.37
C VAL A 120 3.76 10.29 9.88
N ALA A 121 4.64 9.65 10.65
CA ALA A 121 4.75 9.87 12.09
C ALA A 121 5.13 11.31 12.44
N ALA A 122 6.01 11.93 11.68
CA ALA A 122 6.37 13.34 11.86
C ALA A 122 5.16 14.26 11.63
N LEU A 123 4.36 14.04 10.58
CA LEU A 123 3.15 14.80 10.36
C LEU A 123 2.11 14.55 11.47
N GLU A 124 1.88 13.29 11.86
CA GLU A 124 0.94 12.93 12.95
C GLU A 124 1.30 13.58 14.28
N SER A 125 2.57 13.81 14.54
CA SER A 125 3.02 14.46 15.78
C SER A 125 2.59 15.93 15.89
N VAL A 126 2.18 16.57 14.80
CA VAL A 126 1.87 18.01 14.70
C VAL A 126 0.48 18.33 14.18
N ILE A 127 -0.33 17.32 13.85
CA ILE A 127 -1.74 17.47 13.44
C ILE A 127 -2.67 16.84 14.48
N SER A 128 -3.96 17.24 14.50
CA SER A 128 -4.95 16.74 15.46
C SER A 128 -5.93 15.70 14.88
N CYS A 129 -5.87 15.44 13.57
CA CYS A 129 -6.71 14.42 12.92
C CYS A 129 -5.86 13.20 12.54
N PRO A 130 -6.48 12.00 12.45
CA PRO A 130 -5.76 10.80 12.03
C PRO A 130 -5.38 10.88 10.55
N VAL A 131 -4.23 10.28 10.21
CA VAL A 131 -3.83 10.07 8.81
C VAL A 131 -4.54 8.82 8.28
N THR A 132 -5.27 8.96 7.18
CA THR A 132 -5.92 7.85 6.47
C THR A 132 -4.87 6.98 5.78
N LEU A 133 -4.80 5.71 6.17
CA LEU A 133 -3.92 4.74 5.51
C LEU A 133 -4.70 4.00 4.42
N VAL A 134 -4.20 4.02 3.18
CA VAL A 134 -4.82 3.31 2.04
C VAL A 134 -4.11 2.01 1.67
N GLY A 135 -2.82 1.88 1.97
CA GLY A 135 -2.08 0.62 1.79
C GLY A 135 -2.31 -0.38 2.92
N LYS A 136 -1.76 -1.58 2.79
CA LYS A 136 -1.79 -2.62 3.83
C LYS A 136 -1.26 -2.08 5.17
N PRO A 137 -1.85 -2.45 6.30
CA PRO A 137 -2.96 -3.38 6.54
C PRO A 137 -4.37 -2.76 6.45
N SER A 138 -4.56 -1.64 5.77
CA SER A 138 -5.87 -1.00 5.63
C SER A 138 -6.85 -1.90 4.88
N ALA A 139 -8.09 -2.00 5.37
CA ALA A 139 -9.15 -2.72 4.70
C ALA A 139 -9.43 -2.18 3.28
N GLU A 140 -9.20 -0.89 3.04
CA GLU A 140 -9.36 -0.26 1.71
C GLU A 140 -8.47 -0.92 0.66
N PHE A 141 -7.23 -1.31 1.03
CA PHE A 141 -6.35 -2.06 0.14
C PHE A 141 -7.01 -3.35 -0.36
N PHE A 142 -7.52 -4.17 0.57
CA PHE A 142 -8.11 -5.47 0.25
C PHE A 142 -9.46 -5.31 -0.48
N TYR A 143 -10.29 -4.37 -0.09
CA TYR A 143 -11.55 -4.09 -0.79
C TYR A 143 -11.31 -3.58 -2.21
N SER A 144 -10.30 -2.74 -2.45
CA SER A 144 -9.92 -2.33 -3.80
C SER A 144 -9.45 -3.54 -4.62
N ALA A 145 -8.66 -4.43 -4.04
CA ALA A 145 -8.23 -5.67 -4.70
C ALA A 145 -9.43 -6.55 -5.10
N LEU A 146 -10.38 -6.76 -4.18
CA LEU A 146 -11.59 -7.54 -4.46
C LEU A 146 -12.47 -6.89 -5.54
N ARG A 147 -12.64 -5.57 -5.50
CA ARG A 147 -13.39 -4.84 -6.56
C ARG A 147 -12.75 -5.03 -7.95
N ARG A 148 -11.43 -4.99 -8.03
CA ARG A 148 -10.69 -5.15 -9.32
C ARG A 148 -10.73 -6.57 -9.85
N THR A 149 -10.66 -7.56 -8.99
CA THR A 149 -10.71 -8.99 -9.40
C THR A 149 -12.13 -9.50 -9.61
N GLY A 150 -13.13 -8.86 -8.99
CA GLY A 150 -14.52 -9.33 -8.99
C GLY A 150 -14.77 -10.54 -8.12
N PHE A 151 -13.79 -11.01 -7.35
CA PHE A 151 -13.94 -12.12 -6.43
C PHE A 151 -14.53 -11.67 -5.09
N ARG A 152 -15.20 -12.60 -4.40
CA ARG A 152 -15.67 -12.40 -3.04
C ARG A 152 -14.55 -12.68 -2.03
N SER A 153 -14.65 -12.11 -0.84
CA SER A 153 -13.64 -12.30 0.21
C SER A 153 -13.48 -13.79 0.58
N GLU A 154 -14.59 -14.53 0.64
CA GLU A 154 -14.59 -15.96 0.97
C GLU A 154 -13.93 -16.84 -0.09
N GLU A 155 -13.79 -16.34 -1.31
CA GLU A 155 -13.17 -17.03 -2.46
C GLU A 155 -11.71 -16.60 -2.67
N THR A 156 -11.22 -15.70 -1.81
CA THR A 156 -9.90 -15.08 -1.95
C THR A 156 -9.02 -15.43 -0.76
N ILE A 157 -7.79 -15.80 -1.05
CA ILE A 157 -6.76 -16.08 -0.04
C ILE A 157 -5.66 -15.03 -0.18
N MET A 158 -5.33 -14.34 0.92
CA MET A 158 -4.12 -13.52 1.00
C MET A 158 -2.94 -14.39 1.40
N LEU A 159 -1.93 -14.41 0.56
CA LEU A 159 -0.64 -15.01 0.86
C LEU A 159 0.37 -13.90 1.11
N GLY A 160 1.00 -13.90 2.28
CA GLY A 160 1.94 -12.86 2.66
C GLY A 160 2.95 -13.31 3.69
N ASP A 161 3.97 -12.51 3.92
CA ASP A 161 5.08 -12.79 4.83
C ASP A 161 5.07 -11.97 6.11
N SER A 162 4.14 -11.03 6.23
CA SER A 162 4.01 -10.15 7.40
C SER A 162 2.69 -10.37 8.13
N LEU A 163 2.76 -10.83 9.39
CA LEU A 163 1.57 -10.95 10.25
C LEU A 163 0.83 -9.62 10.40
N LYS A 164 1.57 -8.53 10.62
CA LYS A 164 0.99 -7.21 10.88
C LYS A 164 0.43 -6.51 9.63
N VAL A 165 1.07 -6.71 8.49
CA VAL A 165 0.76 -5.96 7.27
C VAL A 165 -0.18 -6.76 6.37
N ASP A 166 0.13 -8.04 6.14
CA ASP A 166 -0.60 -8.88 5.20
C ASP A 166 -1.75 -9.63 5.88
N ILE A 167 -1.42 -10.43 6.88
CA ILE A 167 -2.35 -11.38 7.50
C ILE A 167 -3.45 -10.63 8.26
N PHE A 168 -3.08 -9.76 9.18
CA PHE A 168 -4.04 -9.00 9.99
C PHE A 168 -4.98 -8.14 9.14
N GLY A 169 -4.44 -7.45 8.12
CA GLY A 169 -5.24 -6.61 7.24
C GLY A 169 -6.22 -7.41 6.39
N ALA A 170 -5.79 -8.55 5.83
CA ALA A 170 -6.62 -9.42 5.02
C ALA A 170 -7.74 -10.09 5.83
N ALA A 171 -7.42 -10.62 7.01
CA ALA A 171 -8.40 -11.23 7.90
C ALA A 171 -9.51 -10.23 8.30
N ARG A 172 -9.16 -8.98 8.58
CA ARG A 172 -10.14 -7.90 8.86
C ARG A 172 -11.02 -7.55 7.68
N ALA A 173 -10.55 -7.78 6.46
CA ALA A 173 -11.34 -7.62 5.23
C ALA A 173 -12.14 -8.89 4.87
N GLY A 174 -12.07 -9.94 5.70
CA GLY A 174 -12.81 -11.18 5.53
C GLY A 174 -12.17 -12.19 4.57
N LEU A 175 -10.91 -12.00 4.20
CA LEU A 175 -10.15 -12.94 3.38
C LEU A 175 -9.60 -14.07 4.26
N ARG A 176 -9.42 -15.24 3.68
CA ARG A 176 -8.56 -16.27 4.26
C ARG A 176 -7.09 -15.91 4.10
N THR A 177 -6.24 -16.47 4.96
CA THR A 177 -4.85 -16.03 5.06
C THR A 177 -3.87 -17.19 5.11
N ILE A 178 -2.75 -17.04 4.41
CA ILE A 178 -1.59 -17.94 4.48
C ILE A 178 -0.36 -17.10 4.81
N LEU A 179 0.30 -17.42 5.92
CA LEU A 179 1.60 -16.86 6.25
C LEU A 179 2.71 -17.66 5.60
N VAL A 180 3.65 -17.01 4.91
CA VAL A 180 4.88 -17.62 4.40
C VAL A 180 6.05 -17.24 5.30
N ARG A 181 6.71 -18.23 5.90
CA ARG A 181 7.77 -18.04 6.90
C ARG A 181 9.11 -17.56 6.36
N SER A 182 9.31 -17.56 5.07
CA SER A 182 10.57 -17.10 4.46
C SER A 182 10.78 -15.59 4.46
N GLY A 183 9.89 -14.80 5.09
CA GLY A 183 9.92 -13.33 5.06
C GLY A 183 9.93 -12.64 6.41
N ALA A 184 9.22 -11.51 6.50
CA ALA A 184 9.30 -10.54 7.60
C ALA A 184 8.93 -11.09 8.98
N SER A 185 7.96 -12.01 9.06
CA SER A 185 7.48 -12.62 10.32
C SER A 185 7.95 -14.07 10.51
N SER A 186 9.15 -14.40 10.02
CA SER A 186 9.70 -15.75 10.06
C SER A 186 9.77 -16.37 11.46
N ASN A 187 9.96 -15.57 12.51
CA ASN A 187 10.11 -16.02 13.89
C ASN A 187 9.01 -15.50 14.84
N GLU A 188 7.99 -14.81 14.31
CA GLU A 188 6.90 -14.32 15.14
C GLU A 188 5.90 -15.47 15.43
N PRO A 189 5.30 -15.55 16.65
CA PRO A 189 4.27 -16.53 16.94
C PRO A 189 3.05 -16.29 16.05
N LEU A 190 2.36 -17.38 15.67
CA LEU A 190 1.10 -17.30 14.93
C LEU A 190 0.04 -16.55 15.73
N THR A 191 -0.81 -15.84 15.01
CA THR A 191 -1.96 -15.14 15.55
C THR A 191 -3.26 -15.81 15.09
N PRO A 192 -4.39 -15.62 15.78
CA PRO A 192 -5.68 -16.21 15.40
C PRO A 192 -6.18 -15.82 14.00
N GLU A 193 -5.65 -14.74 13.44
CA GLU A 193 -5.99 -14.25 12.10
C GLU A 193 -5.31 -15.04 10.96
N CYS A 194 -4.38 -15.95 11.29
CA CYS A 194 -3.67 -16.76 10.31
C CYS A 194 -4.35 -18.13 10.20
N ASP A 195 -4.95 -18.41 9.03
CA ASP A 195 -5.63 -19.69 8.79
C ASP A 195 -4.62 -20.81 8.51
N TRP A 196 -3.56 -20.53 7.77
CA TRP A 196 -2.53 -21.50 7.37
C TRP A 196 -1.14 -20.90 7.35
N GLU A 197 -0.17 -21.76 7.42
CA GLU A 197 1.24 -21.45 7.42
C GLU A 197 2.02 -22.33 6.44
N LEU A 198 2.96 -21.76 5.70
CA LEU A 198 3.88 -22.46 4.83
C LEU A 198 5.32 -22.00 5.15
N GLU A 199 6.26 -22.91 5.15
CA GLU A 199 7.68 -22.56 5.30
C GLU A 199 8.19 -21.74 4.11
N SER A 200 7.69 -22.06 2.92
CA SER A 200 8.07 -21.38 1.66
C SER A 200 6.91 -21.31 0.70
N ILE A 201 6.89 -20.29 -0.16
CA ILE A 201 5.96 -20.17 -1.29
C ILE A 201 6.04 -21.40 -2.22
N ALA A 202 7.16 -22.12 -2.26
CA ALA A 202 7.32 -23.34 -3.05
C ALA A 202 6.40 -24.48 -2.63
N GLU A 203 5.85 -24.46 -1.43
CA GLU A 203 4.90 -25.46 -0.92
C GLU A 203 3.47 -25.19 -1.40
N LEU A 204 3.18 -23.98 -1.89
CA LEU A 204 1.82 -23.58 -2.27
C LEU A 204 1.15 -24.53 -3.27
N PRO A 205 1.81 -25.06 -4.32
CA PRO A 205 1.15 -25.95 -5.28
C PRO A 205 0.67 -27.25 -4.65
N SER A 206 1.49 -27.90 -3.81
CA SER A 206 1.11 -29.13 -3.11
C SER A 206 0.04 -28.87 -2.06
N TRP A 207 0.21 -27.82 -1.25
CA TRP A 207 -0.78 -27.40 -0.28
C TRP A 207 -2.16 -27.12 -0.93
N TYR A 208 -2.17 -26.46 -2.11
CA TYR A 208 -3.41 -26.15 -2.83
C TYR A 208 -4.14 -27.43 -3.27
N LEU A 209 -3.43 -28.41 -3.82
CA LEU A 209 -4.02 -29.67 -4.25
C LEU A 209 -4.57 -30.51 -3.08
N GLU A 210 -3.97 -30.42 -1.91
CA GLU A 210 -4.42 -31.13 -0.71
C GLU A 210 -5.69 -30.47 -0.10
N ASN A 211 -5.77 -29.17 -0.12
CA ASN A 211 -6.87 -28.43 0.52
C ASN A 211 -8.05 -28.12 -0.40
N PHE A 212 -7.83 -28.12 -1.73
CA PHE A 212 -8.84 -27.89 -2.76
C PHE A 212 -8.77 -28.95 -3.86
N PRO A 213 -9.11 -30.22 -3.52
CA PRO A 213 -9.13 -31.28 -4.52
C PRO A 213 -10.16 -30.98 -5.61
N GLN A 214 -9.80 -31.25 -6.88
CA GLN A 214 -10.66 -31.05 -8.05
C GLN A 214 -11.79 -32.05 -8.11
#